data_e7f8dca8a9990e812cfbc223e219cda2
#
_entry.id   e7f8dca8a9990e812cfbc223e219cda2
#
_cell.length_a   1.000
_cell.length_b   1.000
_cell.length_c   1.000
_cell.angle_alpha   90.00
_cell.angle_beta   90.00
_cell.angle_gamma   90.00
#
_symmetry.space_group_name_H-M   'P 1'
#
loop_
_entity.id
_entity.type
_entity.pdbx_description
1 polymer ?
#
loop_
_entity_poly.entity_id
_entity_poly.type
_entity_poly.pdbx_seq_one_letter_code
_entity_poly.pdbx_strand_id
1 'polypeptide(L)'
;MPNKTAMIKRNSDKRLTRAQVRVFQKNIYAYYDAHGRDLPWRRTRDPYRVIVSEIMLQQTQVERVIEKYTAFIKLFPDFLALSKAPLKKLLTVWQGLGYNRRALALKALAQKVIDGHGGKLPSDPAMLLALPGIGKYTAGAVAAFAFNKPVVFMDTNIRRVYIQAFFHDRADIHDDEIIPFLEQTMDVENPRKWYNALMDYGAMLKREQVNPNRRSAHYTKQSPFENSNRQVRGRILKILVKEAPLTQARIVKKTGMDPERIKKNLVQLVEEGFIKKKGRSFAL
;
A
#
# COMPACT_ATOMS: atom_id res chain seq x y z
N MET A 1 -1.26 -2.07 30.95
CA MET A 1 -1.24 -0.71 30.39
C MET A 1 0.07 -0.59 29.61
N PRO A 2 0.08 -0.32 28.29
CA PRO A 2 1.35 -0.08 27.60
C PRO A 2 1.95 1.19 28.17
N ASN A 3 3.22 1.10 28.53
CA ASN A 3 4.03 2.18 29.06
C ASN A 3 3.83 3.42 28.18
N LYS A 4 3.49 4.57 28.82
CA LYS A 4 3.49 5.86 28.14
C LYS A 4 4.82 5.96 27.38
N THR A 5 4.78 6.04 26.05
CA THR A 5 5.97 6.24 25.22
C THR A 5 6.80 7.31 25.89
N ALA A 6 7.98 6.95 26.42
CA ALA A 6 8.82 7.88 27.12
C ALA A 6 9.10 9.05 26.18
N MET A 7 8.57 10.23 26.53
CA MET A 7 8.76 11.44 25.75
C MET A 7 10.25 11.73 25.66
N ILE A 8 10.81 11.60 24.47
CA ILE A 8 12.21 11.90 24.23
C ILE A 8 12.33 13.40 24.07
N LYS A 9 12.91 14.10 25.10
CA LYS A 9 13.18 15.53 25.01
C LYS A 9 14.10 15.80 23.82
N ARG A 10 13.70 16.72 22.98
CA ARG A 10 14.39 17.12 21.76
C ARG A 10 15.54 18.06 22.11
N ASN A 11 16.75 17.81 21.60
CA ASN A 11 17.80 18.81 21.52
C ASN A 11 17.52 19.73 20.32
N SER A 12 17.93 20.99 20.40
CA SER A 12 17.79 21.99 19.33
C SER A 12 18.32 21.51 17.97
N ASP A 13 19.29 20.60 17.94
CA ASP A 13 20.07 20.20 16.78
C ASP A 13 19.53 18.97 16.03
N LYS A 14 18.29 18.51 16.31
CA LYS A 14 17.71 17.29 15.73
C LYS A 14 18.56 16.01 15.92
N ARG A 15 19.59 16.03 16.79
CA ARG A 15 20.45 14.87 17.07
C ARG A 15 19.96 14.11 18.31
N LEU A 16 19.89 12.79 18.18
CA LEU A 16 19.60 11.90 19.29
C LEU A 16 20.91 11.38 19.90
N THR A 17 20.93 11.24 21.23
CA THR A 17 22.02 10.51 21.89
C THR A 17 21.87 9.01 21.64
N ARG A 18 22.94 8.25 21.73
CA ARG A 18 22.91 6.78 21.63
C ARG A 18 21.94 6.14 22.64
N ALA A 19 21.83 6.72 23.83
CA ALA A 19 20.88 6.26 24.85
C ALA A 19 19.43 6.47 24.40
N GLN A 20 19.10 7.62 23.84
CA GLN A 20 17.75 7.91 23.32
C GLN A 20 17.37 6.96 22.16
N VAL A 21 18.30 6.72 21.23
CA VAL A 21 18.08 5.75 20.13
C VAL A 21 17.80 4.35 20.69
N ARG A 22 18.62 3.86 21.63
CA ARG A 22 18.44 2.54 22.25
C ARG A 22 17.11 2.43 22.99
N VAL A 23 16.71 3.44 23.74
CA VAL A 23 15.42 3.45 24.47
C VAL A 23 14.25 3.42 23.49
N PHE A 24 14.31 4.20 22.40
CA PHE A 24 13.30 4.23 21.37
C PHE A 24 13.17 2.86 20.68
N GLN A 25 14.28 2.30 20.21
CA GLN A 25 14.31 0.97 19.58
C GLN A 25 13.77 -0.12 20.53
N LYS A 26 14.22 -0.12 21.79
CA LYS A 26 13.77 -1.07 22.81
C LYS A 26 12.26 -1.03 22.99
N ASN A 27 11.66 0.15 23.08
CA ASN A 27 10.22 0.30 23.26
C ASN A 27 9.42 -0.22 22.04
N ILE A 28 9.89 0.08 20.83
CA ILE A 28 9.26 -0.38 19.59
C ILE A 28 9.36 -1.91 19.48
N TYR A 29 10.53 -2.49 19.75
CA TYR A 29 10.71 -3.94 19.70
C TYR A 29 9.96 -4.67 20.81
N ALA A 30 9.94 -4.16 22.04
CA ALA A 30 9.17 -4.76 23.13
C ALA A 30 7.68 -4.87 22.81
N TYR A 31 7.12 -3.81 22.18
CA TYR A 31 5.75 -3.89 21.69
C TYR A 31 5.59 -4.94 20.58
N TYR A 32 6.49 -4.95 19.61
CA TYR A 32 6.43 -5.89 18.48
C TYR A 32 6.58 -7.34 18.91
N ASP A 33 7.49 -7.63 19.83
CA ASP A 33 7.71 -8.99 20.34
C ASP A 33 6.49 -9.49 21.12
N ALA A 34 5.73 -8.60 21.78
CA ALA A 34 4.50 -8.96 22.51
C ALA A 34 3.22 -8.97 21.65
N HIS A 35 3.14 -8.13 20.62
CA HIS A 35 1.91 -7.83 19.88
C HIS A 35 2.06 -7.83 18.35
N GLY A 36 3.18 -8.30 17.84
CA GLY A 36 3.46 -8.33 16.40
C GLY A 36 2.40 -9.13 15.64
N ARG A 37 1.86 -8.53 14.57
CA ARG A 37 0.82 -9.17 13.76
C ARG A 37 1.41 -10.26 12.88
N ASP A 38 0.82 -11.44 12.92
CA ASP A 38 1.14 -12.53 12.03
C ASP A 38 0.38 -12.39 10.70
N LEU A 39 1.04 -11.84 9.69
CA LEU A 39 0.46 -11.56 8.39
C LEU A 39 1.08 -12.46 7.32
N PRO A 40 0.29 -13.01 6.35
CA PRO A 40 0.78 -13.98 5.38
C PRO A 40 2.03 -13.53 4.60
N TRP A 41 2.11 -12.25 4.23
CA TRP A 41 3.24 -11.67 3.50
C TRP A 41 4.48 -11.42 4.37
N ARG A 42 4.36 -11.49 5.69
CA ARG A 42 5.50 -11.40 6.61
C ARG A 42 6.24 -12.71 6.79
N ARG A 43 5.59 -13.83 6.46
CA ARG A 43 6.16 -15.19 6.55
C ARG A 43 7.08 -15.55 5.39
N THR A 44 7.23 -14.65 4.41
CA THR A 44 8.02 -14.89 3.20
C THR A 44 9.01 -13.75 2.95
N ARG A 45 10.11 -14.07 2.25
CA ARG A 45 11.06 -13.10 1.70
C ARG A 45 11.02 -13.08 0.18
N ASP A 46 10.14 -13.86 -0.44
CA ASP A 46 9.95 -13.88 -1.87
C ASP A 46 9.56 -12.48 -2.39
N PRO A 47 10.39 -11.83 -3.25
CA PRO A 47 10.14 -10.47 -3.73
C PRO A 47 8.82 -10.33 -4.47
N TYR A 48 8.38 -11.36 -5.19
CA TYR A 48 7.08 -11.37 -5.86
C TYR A 48 5.94 -11.27 -4.83
N ARG A 49 5.97 -12.12 -3.81
CA ARG A 49 4.95 -12.15 -2.77
C ARG A 49 4.92 -10.87 -1.96
N VAL A 50 6.08 -10.29 -1.67
CA VAL A 50 6.19 -9.01 -0.95
C VAL A 50 5.61 -7.88 -1.79
N ILE A 51 5.99 -7.73 -3.07
CA ILE A 51 5.49 -6.62 -3.89
C ILE A 51 3.98 -6.72 -4.15
N VAL A 52 3.43 -7.92 -4.30
CA VAL A 52 1.97 -8.13 -4.39
C VAL A 52 1.27 -7.59 -3.14
N SER A 53 1.76 -7.93 -1.95
CA SER A 53 1.17 -7.43 -0.70
C SER A 53 1.28 -5.91 -0.57
N GLU A 54 2.44 -5.33 -0.88
CA GLU A 54 2.66 -3.88 -0.80
C GLU A 54 1.71 -3.10 -1.73
N ILE A 55 1.49 -3.58 -2.94
CA ILE A 55 0.54 -2.97 -3.87
C ILE A 55 -0.92 -3.18 -3.42
N MET A 56 -1.27 -4.33 -2.86
CA MET A 56 -2.62 -4.56 -2.33
C MET A 56 -2.93 -3.70 -1.11
N LEU A 57 -1.93 -3.42 -0.26
CA LEU A 57 -2.07 -2.63 0.96
C LEU A 57 -2.20 -1.12 0.69
N GLN A 58 -1.80 -0.63 -0.49
CA GLN A 58 -1.98 0.79 -0.83
C GLN A 58 -3.44 1.21 -0.64
N GLN A 59 -3.70 2.09 0.34
CA GLN A 59 -5.04 2.61 0.68
C GLN A 59 -6.12 1.53 0.95
N THR A 60 -5.72 0.33 1.37
CA THR A 60 -6.63 -0.78 1.68
C THR A 60 -6.35 -1.30 3.09
N GLN A 61 -7.40 -1.61 3.83
CA GLN A 61 -7.28 -2.17 5.19
C GLN A 61 -6.71 -3.58 5.16
N VAL A 62 -5.87 -3.91 6.15
CA VAL A 62 -5.13 -5.18 6.26
C VAL A 62 -6.06 -6.39 6.21
N GLU A 63 -7.15 -6.35 6.97
CA GLU A 63 -8.12 -7.45 7.09
C GLU A 63 -8.70 -7.83 5.73
N ARG A 64 -8.98 -6.82 4.90
CA ARG A 64 -9.49 -7.03 3.53
C ARG A 64 -8.44 -7.61 2.58
N VAL A 65 -7.16 -7.33 2.84
CA VAL A 65 -6.05 -7.82 2.00
C VAL A 65 -5.73 -9.27 2.30
N ILE A 66 -5.85 -9.75 3.54
CA ILE A 66 -5.44 -11.11 3.94
C ILE A 66 -6.07 -12.19 3.05
N GLU A 67 -7.40 -12.21 2.95
CA GLU A 67 -8.10 -13.21 2.13
C GLU A 67 -7.75 -13.07 0.63
N LYS A 68 -7.72 -11.83 0.14
CA LYS A 68 -7.46 -11.53 -1.27
C LYS A 68 -6.03 -11.88 -1.67
N TYR A 69 -5.07 -11.62 -0.82
CA TYR A 69 -3.67 -11.96 -1.03
C TYR A 69 -3.49 -13.48 -1.19
N THR A 70 -4.04 -14.27 -0.29
CA THR A 70 -3.93 -15.73 -0.34
C THR A 70 -4.54 -16.30 -1.63
N ALA A 71 -5.73 -15.85 -2.00
CA ALA A 71 -6.39 -16.26 -3.23
C ALA A 71 -5.60 -15.83 -4.48
N PHE A 72 -5.02 -14.62 -4.46
CA PHE A 72 -4.24 -14.08 -5.56
C PHE A 72 -2.94 -14.85 -5.79
N ILE A 73 -2.16 -15.12 -4.73
CA ILE A 73 -0.91 -15.88 -4.82
C ILE A 73 -1.16 -17.32 -5.27
N LYS A 74 -2.26 -17.94 -4.84
CA LYS A 74 -2.66 -19.26 -5.34
C LYS A 74 -2.95 -19.27 -6.84
N LEU A 75 -3.57 -18.21 -7.35
CA LEU A 75 -4.00 -18.09 -8.75
C LEU A 75 -2.88 -17.63 -9.68
N PHE A 76 -2.01 -16.77 -9.16
CA PHE A 76 -0.85 -16.19 -9.86
C PHE A 76 0.38 -16.35 -8.94
N PRO A 77 1.07 -17.48 -8.96
CA PRO A 77 2.14 -17.80 -8.01
C PRO A 77 3.44 -16.99 -8.23
N ASP A 78 3.63 -16.44 -9.41
CA ASP A 78 4.85 -15.75 -9.81
C ASP A 78 4.59 -14.65 -10.87
N PHE A 79 5.65 -13.94 -11.27
CA PHE A 79 5.58 -12.88 -12.28
C PHE A 79 5.14 -13.42 -13.66
N LEU A 80 5.55 -14.63 -14.04
CA LEU A 80 5.20 -15.21 -15.32
C LEU A 80 3.71 -15.51 -15.42
N ALA A 81 3.14 -16.15 -14.40
CA ALA A 81 1.72 -16.43 -14.33
C ALA A 81 0.88 -15.14 -14.34
N LEU A 82 1.34 -14.11 -13.62
CA LEU A 82 0.65 -12.82 -13.55
C LEU A 82 0.75 -12.04 -14.87
N SER A 83 1.91 -12.01 -15.53
CA SER A 83 2.09 -11.32 -16.81
C SER A 83 1.18 -11.87 -17.89
N LYS A 84 0.98 -13.18 -17.93
CA LYS A 84 0.10 -13.88 -18.87
C LYS A 84 -1.37 -13.90 -18.47
N ALA A 85 -1.72 -13.38 -17.26
CA ALA A 85 -3.07 -13.46 -16.74
C ALA A 85 -4.09 -12.74 -17.64
N PRO A 86 -5.22 -13.38 -18.01
CA PRO A 86 -6.33 -12.69 -18.66
C PRO A 86 -6.88 -11.60 -17.75
N LEU A 87 -7.15 -10.41 -18.30
CA LEU A 87 -7.63 -9.25 -17.54
C LEU A 87 -8.89 -9.58 -16.72
N LYS A 88 -9.81 -10.32 -17.31
CA LYS A 88 -11.04 -10.78 -16.63
C LYS A 88 -10.70 -11.56 -15.35
N LYS A 89 -9.77 -12.51 -15.42
CA LYS A 89 -9.34 -13.33 -14.28
C LYS A 89 -8.67 -12.50 -13.19
N LEU A 90 -7.78 -11.57 -13.60
CA LEU A 90 -7.13 -10.63 -12.70
C LEU A 90 -8.15 -9.75 -11.96
N LEU A 91 -9.07 -9.12 -12.68
CA LEU A 91 -10.09 -8.26 -12.10
C LEU A 91 -11.08 -9.02 -11.20
N THR A 92 -11.35 -10.29 -11.50
CA THR A 92 -12.20 -11.15 -10.66
C THR A 92 -11.62 -11.31 -9.26
N VAL A 93 -10.35 -11.69 -9.14
CA VAL A 93 -9.71 -11.90 -7.83
C VAL A 93 -9.43 -10.57 -7.10
N TRP A 94 -9.28 -9.47 -7.85
CA TRP A 94 -9.05 -8.12 -7.30
C TRP A 94 -10.31 -7.47 -6.74
N GLN A 95 -11.51 -8.01 -7.05
CA GLN A 95 -12.77 -7.44 -6.54
C GLN A 95 -12.77 -7.33 -5.02
N GLY A 96 -13.25 -6.19 -4.52
CA GLY A 96 -13.28 -5.88 -3.09
C GLY A 96 -12.07 -5.08 -2.58
N LEU A 97 -10.93 -5.07 -3.26
CA LEU A 97 -9.77 -4.25 -2.89
C LEU A 97 -9.92 -2.78 -3.29
N GLY A 98 -10.67 -2.50 -4.35
CA GLY A 98 -10.79 -1.15 -4.92
C GLY A 98 -9.49 -0.68 -5.63
N TYR A 99 -9.46 0.59 -6.05
CA TYR A 99 -8.30 1.18 -6.73
C TYR A 99 -7.74 0.26 -7.83
N ASN A 100 -8.60 -0.16 -8.75
CA ASN A 100 -8.33 -1.22 -9.73
C ASN A 100 -7.14 -0.93 -10.65
N ARG A 101 -6.72 0.35 -10.82
CA ARG A 101 -5.48 0.71 -11.53
C ARG A 101 -4.26 -0.02 -10.99
N ARG A 102 -4.24 -0.33 -9.68
CA ARG A 102 -3.15 -1.10 -9.06
C ARG A 102 -3.03 -2.51 -9.62
N ALA A 103 -4.16 -3.15 -9.96
CA ALA A 103 -4.14 -4.47 -10.59
C ALA A 103 -3.50 -4.43 -11.98
N LEU A 104 -3.85 -3.41 -12.80
CA LEU A 104 -3.22 -3.22 -14.10
C LEU A 104 -1.73 -2.88 -13.96
N ALA A 105 -1.37 -1.99 -13.06
CA ALA A 105 0.01 -1.63 -12.79
C ALA A 105 0.83 -2.85 -12.33
N LEU A 106 0.28 -3.69 -11.45
CA LEU A 106 0.93 -4.92 -10.99
C LEU A 106 1.13 -5.93 -12.13
N LYS A 107 0.16 -6.07 -13.04
CA LYS A 107 0.31 -6.90 -14.23
C LYS A 107 1.38 -6.34 -15.19
N ALA A 108 1.37 -5.02 -15.44
CA ALA A 108 2.37 -4.36 -16.27
C ALA A 108 3.78 -4.45 -15.65
N LEU A 109 3.88 -4.33 -14.32
CA LEU A 109 5.11 -4.58 -13.59
C LEU A 109 5.61 -6.01 -13.80
N ALA A 110 4.73 -7.00 -13.67
CA ALA A 110 5.09 -8.40 -13.88
C ALA A 110 5.64 -8.62 -15.30
N GLN A 111 4.99 -8.04 -16.33
CA GLN A 111 5.48 -8.08 -17.69
C GLN A 111 6.88 -7.45 -17.80
N LYS A 112 7.07 -6.24 -17.23
CA LYS A 112 8.36 -5.55 -17.27
C LYS A 112 9.48 -6.33 -16.57
N VAL A 113 9.15 -7.03 -15.47
CA VAL A 113 10.11 -7.90 -14.76
C VAL A 113 10.50 -9.12 -15.61
N ILE A 114 9.55 -9.72 -16.32
CA ILE A 114 9.85 -10.83 -17.25
C ILE A 114 10.73 -10.35 -18.40
N ASP A 115 10.32 -9.28 -19.07
CA ASP A 115 10.98 -8.84 -20.31
C ASP A 115 12.34 -8.16 -20.06
N GLY A 116 12.45 -7.38 -18.99
CA GLY A 116 13.61 -6.53 -18.73
C GLY A 116 14.55 -7.03 -17.62
N HIS A 117 14.12 -8.00 -16.81
CA HIS A 117 14.89 -8.46 -15.64
C HIS A 117 14.96 -9.98 -15.52
N GLY A 118 14.65 -10.74 -16.58
CA GLY A 118 14.72 -12.20 -16.57
C GLY A 118 13.84 -12.86 -15.50
N GLY A 119 12.71 -12.25 -15.16
CA GLY A 119 11.77 -12.76 -14.16
C GLY A 119 12.19 -12.52 -12.70
N LYS A 120 13.27 -11.79 -12.44
CA LYS A 120 13.78 -11.47 -11.10
C LYS A 120 13.55 -9.99 -10.78
N LEU A 121 12.86 -9.70 -9.67
CA LEU A 121 12.67 -8.33 -9.21
C LEU A 121 14.03 -7.71 -8.82
N PRO A 122 14.39 -6.52 -9.32
CA PRO A 122 15.60 -5.84 -8.89
C PRO A 122 15.55 -5.49 -7.40
N SER A 123 16.70 -5.50 -6.74
CA SER A 123 16.81 -5.13 -5.32
C SER A 123 17.19 -3.67 -5.11
N ASP A 124 17.60 -2.95 -6.16
CA ASP A 124 17.97 -1.55 -6.10
C ASP A 124 16.71 -0.67 -6.07
N PRO A 125 16.57 0.26 -5.09
CA PRO A 125 15.40 1.14 -4.98
C PRO A 125 15.17 2.01 -6.21
N ALA A 126 16.23 2.46 -6.90
CA ALA A 126 16.09 3.26 -8.11
C ALA A 126 15.52 2.43 -9.29
N MET A 127 15.97 1.19 -9.43
CA MET A 127 15.43 0.26 -10.42
C MET A 127 13.98 -0.13 -10.09
N LEU A 128 13.65 -0.32 -8.79
CA LEU A 128 12.28 -0.58 -8.35
C LEU A 128 11.36 0.59 -8.69
N LEU A 129 11.82 1.83 -8.46
CA LEU A 129 11.04 3.05 -8.73
C LEU A 129 10.69 3.21 -10.22
N ALA A 130 11.48 2.65 -11.13
CA ALA A 130 11.23 2.67 -12.58
C ALA A 130 10.13 1.68 -13.03
N LEU A 131 9.64 0.82 -12.12
CA LEU A 131 8.61 -0.17 -12.44
C LEU A 131 7.19 0.43 -12.33
N PRO A 132 6.24 -0.04 -13.16
CA PRO A 132 4.87 0.44 -13.12
C PRO A 132 4.20 0.31 -11.73
N GLY A 133 3.58 1.38 -11.26
CA GLY A 133 2.85 1.38 -9.99
C GLY A 133 3.70 1.46 -8.72
N ILE A 134 5.02 1.61 -8.87
CA ILE A 134 5.97 1.75 -7.77
C ILE A 134 6.28 3.21 -7.52
N GLY A 135 5.92 3.71 -6.35
CA GLY A 135 6.35 5.02 -5.83
C GLY A 135 7.50 4.87 -4.84
N LYS A 136 8.04 6.00 -4.37
CA LYS A 136 9.16 6.06 -3.40
C LYS A 136 8.93 5.17 -2.18
N TYR A 137 7.72 5.23 -1.60
CA TYR A 137 7.33 4.35 -0.49
C TYR A 137 7.46 2.87 -0.86
N THR A 138 6.80 2.44 -1.95
CA THR A 138 6.76 1.01 -2.33
C THR A 138 8.14 0.49 -2.69
N ALA A 139 8.98 1.29 -3.36
CA ALA A 139 10.38 0.92 -3.65
C ALA A 139 11.18 0.67 -2.36
N GLY A 140 11.11 1.59 -1.40
CA GLY A 140 11.76 1.43 -0.10
C GLY A 140 11.24 0.25 0.70
N ALA A 141 9.92 0.09 0.76
CA ALA A 141 9.26 -1.01 1.47
C ALA A 141 9.68 -2.38 0.90
N VAL A 142 9.67 -2.54 -0.43
CA VAL A 142 10.12 -3.78 -1.08
C VAL A 142 11.61 -4.03 -0.83
N ALA A 143 12.47 -3.01 -0.91
CA ALA A 143 13.90 -3.13 -0.61
C ALA A 143 14.13 -3.61 0.84
N ALA A 144 13.39 -3.07 1.80
CA ALA A 144 13.49 -3.50 3.20
C ALA A 144 12.86 -4.87 3.44
N PHE A 145 11.62 -5.10 2.97
CA PHE A 145 10.89 -6.32 3.32
C PHE A 145 11.32 -7.57 2.55
N ALA A 146 11.69 -7.43 1.28
CA ALA A 146 12.14 -8.57 0.47
C ALA A 146 13.66 -8.80 0.59
N PHE A 147 14.44 -7.73 0.59
CA PHE A 147 15.89 -7.80 0.47
C PHE A 147 16.66 -7.40 1.73
N ASN A 148 15.97 -7.04 2.81
CA ASN A 148 16.54 -6.58 4.09
C ASN A 148 17.52 -5.42 3.93
N LYS A 149 17.27 -4.51 2.98
CA LYS A 149 18.13 -3.33 2.76
C LYS A 149 17.78 -2.20 3.74
N PRO A 150 18.78 -1.54 4.34
CA PRO A 150 18.58 -0.41 5.26
C PRO A 150 18.29 0.88 4.50
N VAL A 151 17.12 0.96 3.87
CA VAL A 151 16.66 2.12 3.10
C VAL A 151 15.64 2.92 3.88
N VAL A 152 15.70 4.24 3.76
CA VAL A 152 14.74 5.15 4.40
C VAL A 152 13.49 5.29 3.53
N PHE A 153 12.34 5.01 4.12
CA PHE A 153 11.04 5.28 3.51
C PHE A 153 10.00 5.64 4.57
N MET A 154 8.97 6.35 4.17
CA MET A 154 7.94 6.88 5.07
C MET A 154 6.54 6.45 4.62
N ASP A 155 5.76 5.91 5.56
CA ASP A 155 4.32 5.71 5.42
C ASP A 155 3.53 6.39 6.54
N THR A 156 2.24 6.25 6.52
CA THR A 156 1.36 6.85 7.54
C THR A 156 1.54 6.23 8.94
N ASN A 157 1.98 4.97 9.07
CA ASN A 157 2.21 4.35 10.36
C ASN A 157 3.56 4.79 10.94
N ILE A 158 4.60 4.77 10.11
CA ILE A 158 5.94 5.25 10.48
C ILE A 158 5.85 6.72 10.90
N ARG A 159 5.27 7.59 10.06
CA ARG A 159 5.06 9.01 10.37
C ARG A 159 4.38 9.20 11.73
N ARG A 160 3.34 8.43 12.02
CA ARG A 160 2.60 8.49 13.28
C ARG A 160 3.47 8.20 14.48
N VAL A 161 4.35 7.20 14.40
CA VAL A 161 5.28 6.84 15.47
C VAL A 161 6.22 7.98 15.76
N TYR A 162 6.84 8.56 14.73
CA TYR A 162 7.82 9.64 14.89
C TYR A 162 7.17 10.95 15.34
N ILE A 163 6.00 11.31 14.82
CA ILE A 163 5.23 12.45 15.31
C ILE A 163 4.91 12.30 16.80
N GLN A 164 4.51 11.11 17.22
CA GLN A 164 4.20 10.83 18.63
C GLN A 164 5.43 10.86 19.51
N ALA A 165 6.57 10.35 19.04
CA ALA A 165 7.77 10.23 19.85
C ALA A 165 8.58 11.54 19.97
N PHE A 166 8.60 12.36 18.92
CA PHE A 166 9.55 13.47 18.81
C PHE A 166 8.91 14.86 18.58
N PHE A 167 7.59 14.95 18.34
CA PHE A 167 6.94 16.21 17.98
C PHE A 167 5.66 16.48 18.81
N HIS A 168 5.79 16.42 20.15
CA HIS A 168 4.63 16.41 21.07
C HIS A 168 3.72 17.62 20.94
N ASP A 169 4.30 18.83 20.88
CA ASP A 169 3.59 20.09 20.98
C ASP A 169 3.55 20.86 19.65
N ARG A 170 3.78 20.15 18.53
CA ARG A 170 3.84 20.77 17.21
C ARG A 170 2.74 20.26 16.29
N ALA A 171 2.25 21.14 15.44
CA ALA A 171 1.43 20.88 14.27
C ALA A 171 2.21 21.24 12.99
N ASP A 172 1.62 20.93 11.84
CA ASP A 172 2.19 21.19 10.52
C ASP A 172 3.58 20.60 10.32
N ILE A 173 3.75 19.34 10.74
CA ILE A 173 5.01 18.62 10.69
C ILE A 173 5.21 18.03 9.30
N HIS A 174 6.32 18.39 8.64
CA HIS A 174 6.71 17.89 7.33
C HIS A 174 7.56 16.62 7.43
N ASP A 175 7.54 15.80 6.38
CA ASP A 175 8.28 14.52 6.35
C ASP A 175 9.81 14.73 6.40
N ASP A 176 10.32 15.79 5.80
CA ASP A 176 11.74 16.17 5.85
C ASP A 176 12.25 16.50 7.26
N GLU A 177 11.35 16.89 8.16
CA GLU A 177 11.68 17.04 9.58
C GLU A 177 11.78 15.71 10.31
N ILE A 178 11.04 14.69 9.84
CA ILE A 178 10.97 13.35 10.44
C ILE A 178 12.12 12.46 9.97
N ILE A 179 12.50 12.57 8.71
CA ILE A 179 13.52 11.72 8.06
C ILE A 179 14.83 11.64 8.87
N PRO A 180 15.41 12.74 9.40
CA PRO A 180 16.63 12.65 10.19
C PRO A 180 16.53 11.80 11.46
N PHE A 181 15.35 11.71 12.08
CA PHE A 181 15.11 10.85 13.22
C PHE A 181 14.95 9.39 12.80
N LEU A 182 14.32 9.15 11.64
CA LEU A 182 14.19 7.83 11.08
C LEU A 182 15.56 7.23 10.73
N GLU A 183 16.44 8.02 10.12
CA GLU A 183 17.82 7.63 9.81
C GLU A 183 18.62 7.27 11.05
N GLN A 184 18.55 8.10 12.10
CA GLN A 184 19.28 7.89 13.35
C GLN A 184 18.79 6.67 14.15
N THR A 185 17.53 6.30 14.00
CA THR A 185 16.91 5.22 14.78
C THR A 185 16.75 3.93 13.98
N MET A 186 17.18 3.90 12.72
CA MET A 186 17.09 2.69 11.89
C MET A 186 17.96 1.57 12.47
N ASP A 187 17.39 0.37 12.58
CA ASP A 187 18.15 -0.86 12.78
C ASP A 187 18.68 -1.33 11.42
N VAL A 188 19.95 -1.00 11.14
CA VAL A 188 20.59 -1.31 9.85
C VAL A 188 20.87 -2.81 9.67
N GLU A 189 20.97 -3.56 10.76
CA GLU A 189 21.18 -5.03 10.72
C GLU A 189 19.88 -5.77 10.41
N ASN A 190 18.74 -5.26 10.95
CA ASN A 190 17.44 -5.90 10.83
C ASN A 190 16.36 -4.95 10.31
N PRO A 191 16.55 -4.25 9.18
CA PRO A 191 15.60 -3.26 8.69
C PRO A 191 14.20 -3.83 8.46
N ARG A 192 14.10 -5.07 7.99
CA ARG A 192 12.80 -5.76 7.84
C ARG A 192 12.05 -5.89 9.17
N LYS A 193 12.70 -6.36 10.24
CA LYS A 193 12.07 -6.47 11.56
C LYS A 193 11.71 -5.08 12.09
N TRP A 194 12.61 -4.13 11.93
CA TRP A 194 12.44 -2.75 12.37
C TRP A 194 11.19 -2.08 11.76
N TYR A 195 11.06 -2.14 10.44
CA TYR A 195 9.90 -1.57 9.77
C TYR A 195 8.59 -2.29 10.10
N ASN A 196 8.60 -3.62 10.23
CA ASN A 196 7.42 -4.34 10.69
C ASN A 196 7.00 -3.90 12.11
N ALA A 197 7.97 -3.68 12.99
CA ALA A 197 7.72 -3.19 14.35
C ALA A 197 7.14 -1.77 14.35
N LEU A 198 7.68 -0.85 13.55
CA LEU A 198 7.15 0.50 13.37
C LEU A 198 5.72 0.48 12.81
N MET A 199 5.44 -0.38 11.82
CA MET A 199 4.10 -0.52 11.24
C MET A 199 3.07 -0.96 12.28
N ASP A 200 3.42 -1.89 13.16
CA ASP A 200 2.51 -2.40 14.18
C ASP A 200 2.31 -1.40 15.32
N TYR A 201 3.39 -0.78 15.76
CA TYR A 201 3.33 0.27 16.77
C TYR A 201 2.49 1.48 16.28
N GLY A 202 2.70 1.90 15.03
CA GLY A 202 1.92 2.97 14.43
C GLY A 202 0.44 2.61 14.23
N ALA A 203 0.11 1.36 13.94
CA ALA A 203 -1.28 0.91 13.88
C ALA A 203 -1.95 0.93 15.26
N MET A 204 -1.24 0.54 16.32
CA MET A 204 -1.70 0.65 17.71
C MET A 204 -1.99 2.09 18.07
N LEU A 205 -1.07 3.02 17.83
CA LEU A 205 -1.25 4.44 18.13
C LEU A 205 -2.52 5.03 17.50
N LYS A 206 -2.88 4.59 16.29
CA LYS A 206 -4.13 5.03 15.65
C LYS A 206 -5.38 4.53 16.36
N ARG A 207 -5.30 3.33 16.94
CA ARG A 207 -6.45 2.68 17.61
C ARG A 207 -6.69 3.20 19.02
N GLU A 208 -5.61 3.46 19.75
CA GLU A 208 -5.66 3.68 21.20
C GLU A 208 -5.65 5.16 21.60
N GLN A 209 -5.38 6.07 20.67
CA GLN A 209 -5.37 7.50 20.96
C GLN A 209 -5.79 8.38 19.77
N VAL A 210 -5.86 9.69 20.00
CA VAL A 210 -6.07 10.66 18.92
C VAL A 210 -4.93 10.50 17.91
N ASN A 211 -5.29 10.23 16.64
CA ASN A 211 -4.34 9.93 15.58
C ASN A 211 -3.26 11.03 15.43
N PRO A 212 -1.99 10.76 15.78
CA PRO A 212 -0.91 11.76 15.69
C PRO A 212 -0.70 12.36 14.30
N ASN A 213 -1.08 11.63 13.24
CA ASN A 213 -0.97 12.14 11.87
C ASN A 213 -1.84 13.38 11.60
N ARG A 214 -2.82 13.72 12.45
CA ARG A 214 -3.55 14.98 12.36
C ARG A 214 -2.64 16.21 12.48
N ARG A 215 -1.46 16.03 13.06
CA ARG A 215 -0.42 17.06 13.21
C ARG A 215 0.55 17.14 12.03
N SER A 216 0.44 16.23 11.05
CA SER A 216 1.28 16.24 9.84
C SER A 216 0.72 17.22 8.82
N ALA A 217 1.59 17.97 8.14
CA ALA A 217 1.29 18.77 6.95
C ALA A 217 0.71 17.92 5.80
N HIS A 218 1.03 16.63 5.77
CA HIS A 218 0.57 15.68 4.76
C HIS A 218 -0.72 14.94 5.14
N TYR A 219 -1.41 15.35 6.22
CA TYR A 219 -2.62 14.67 6.65
C TYR A 219 -3.79 14.94 5.71
N THR A 220 -4.25 13.89 5.05
CA THR A 220 -5.42 13.95 4.17
C THR A 220 -6.44 12.92 4.60
N LYS A 221 -7.67 13.36 4.83
CA LYS A 221 -8.81 12.47 5.11
C LYS A 221 -9.31 11.89 3.78
N GLN A 222 -9.33 10.58 3.66
CA GLN A 222 -9.90 9.92 2.49
C GLN A 222 -11.40 10.24 2.37
N SER A 223 -11.85 10.61 1.16
CA SER A 223 -13.26 10.84 0.88
C SER A 223 -14.11 9.58 1.15
N PRO A 224 -15.37 9.71 1.58
CA PRO A 224 -16.28 8.59 1.74
C PRO A 224 -16.34 7.70 0.51
N PHE A 225 -16.57 6.41 0.71
CA PHE A 225 -16.70 5.45 -0.41
C PHE A 225 -18.05 5.61 -1.11
N GLU A 226 -19.10 5.83 -0.33
CA GLU A 226 -20.45 6.04 -0.85
C GLU A 226 -20.48 7.25 -1.80
N ASN A 227 -21.18 7.10 -2.91
CA ASN A 227 -21.27 8.11 -3.97
C ASN A 227 -19.93 8.60 -4.57
N SER A 228 -18.82 7.90 -4.33
CA SER A 228 -17.53 8.23 -4.95
C SER A 228 -17.41 7.61 -6.36
N ASN A 229 -16.55 8.17 -7.20
CA ASN A 229 -16.21 7.56 -8.49
C ASN A 229 -15.59 6.16 -8.33
N ARG A 230 -14.93 5.88 -7.19
CA ARG A 230 -14.42 4.54 -6.85
C ARG A 230 -15.55 3.52 -6.77
N GLN A 231 -16.70 3.87 -6.20
CA GLN A 231 -17.87 3.02 -6.12
C GLN A 231 -18.45 2.76 -7.50
N VAL A 232 -18.66 3.82 -8.31
CA VAL A 232 -19.19 3.71 -9.68
C VAL A 232 -18.32 2.78 -10.53
N ARG A 233 -17.02 3.02 -10.56
CA ARG A 233 -16.04 2.21 -11.31
C ARG A 233 -16.04 0.75 -10.86
N GLY A 234 -16.07 0.53 -9.54
CA GLY A 234 -16.12 -0.80 -8.96
C GLY A 234 -17.37 -1.56 -9.37
N ARG A 235 -18.56 -0.92 -9.38
CA ARG A 235 -19.83 -1.53 -9.82
C ARG A 235 -19.81 -1.86 -11.32
N ILE A 236 -19.36 -0.93 -12.17
CA ILE A 236 -19.24 -1.17 -13.62
C ILE A 236 -18.35 -2.39 -13.89
N LEU A 237 -17.15 -2.43 -13.34
CA LEU A 237 -16.22 -3.53 -13.56
C LEU A 237 -16.76 -4.85 -13.01
N LYS A 238 -17.43 -4.84 -11.84
CA LYS A 238 -18.05 -6.04 -11.26
C LYS A 238 -19.11 -6.66 -12.18
N ILE A 239 -19.94 -5.82 -12.83
CA ILE A 239 -20.96 -6.26 -13.76
C ILE A 239 -20.33 -6.79 -15.05
N LEU A 240 -19.37 -6.06 -15.61
CA LEU A 240 -18.71 -6.45 -16.86
C LEU A 240 -17.87 -7.73 -16.71
N VAL A 241 -17.25 -7.96 -15.56
CA VAL A 241 -16.57 -9.25 -15.27
C VAL A 241 -17.54 -10.44 -15.37
N LYS A 242 -18.78 -10.24 -14.94
CA LYS A 242 -19.79 -11.32 -14.93
C LYS A 242 -20.46 -11.52 -16.29
N GLU A 243 -20.85 -10.43 -16.94
CA GLU A 243 -21.88 -10.45 -17.98
C GLU A 243 -21.49 -9.70 -19.28
N ALA A 244 -20.23 -9.32 -19.44
CA ALA A 244 -19.82 -8.66 -20.69
C ALA A 244 -20.04 -9.54 -21.93
N PRO A 245 -20.38 -8.96 -23.12
CA PRO A 245 -20.51 -7.52 -23.39
C PRO A 245 -21.86 -6.93 -22.98
N LEU A 246 -21.87 -5.65 -22.55
CA LEU A 246 -23.10 -4.93 -22.17
C LEU A 246 -23.11 -3.52 -22.77
N THR A 247 -24.31 -3.06 -23.16
CA THR A 247 -24.52 -1.65 -23.57
C THR A 247 -24.57 -0.73 -22.35
N GLN A 248 -24.31 0.58 -22.57
CA GLN A 248 -24.40 1.59 -21.50
C GLN A 248 -25.77 1.55 -20.81
N ALA A 249 -26.87 1.47 -21.57
CA ALA A 249 -28.22 1.43 -21.01
C ALA A 249 -28.44 0.23 -20.07
N ARG A 250 -27.90 -0.95 -20.43
CA ARG A 250 -27.94 -2.13 -19.55
C ARG A 250 -27.10 -1.95 -18.29
N ILE A 251 -25.92 -1.32 -18.39
CA ILE A 251 -25.07 -1.03 -17.24
C ILE A 251 -25.78 -0.05 -16.30
N VAL A 252 -26.39 1.02 -16.81
CA VAL A 252 -27.21 1.97 -16.03
C VAL A 252 -28.33 1.23 -15.30
N LYS A 253 -29.11 0.43 -16.01
CA LYS A 253 -30.22 -0.36 -15.42
C LYS A 253 -29.72 -1.28 -14.28
N LYS A 254 -28.58 -1.96 -14.47
CA LYS A 254 -28.03 -2.91 -13.49
C LYS A 254 -27.37 -2.23 -12.28
N THR A 255 -26.82 -1.03 -12.46
CA THR A 255 -26.15 -0.29 -11.37
C THR A 255 -27.13 0.54 -10.55
N GLY A 256 -28.25 0.97 -11.15
CA GLY A 256 -29.18 1.95 -10.59
C GLY A 256 -28.53 3.34 -10.38
N MET A 257 -27.42 3.62 -11.09
CA MET A 257 -26.66 4.85 -10.93
C MET A 257 -26.96 5.85 -12.04
N ASP A 258 -26.65 7.11 -11.77
CA ASP A 258 -26.83 8.23 -12.70
C ASP A 258 -26.18 7.93 -14.06
N PRO A 259 -26.92 8.09 -15.20
CA PRO A 259 -26.45 7.78 -16.55
C PRO A 259 -25.22 8.55 -16.99
N GLU A 260 -25.12 9.85 -16.64
CA GLU A 260 -23.98 10.69 -17.04
C GLU A 260 -22.72 10.30 -16.27
N ARG A 261 -22.84 9.94 -14.99
CA ARG A 261 -21.74 9.39 -14.22
C ARG A 261 -21.26 8.05 -14.78
N ILE A 262 -22.16 7.17 -15.18
CA ILE A 262 -21.82 5.90 -15.84
C ILE A 262 -21.07 6.19 -17.14
N LYS A 263 -21.60 7.06 -18.01
CA LYS A 263 -20.97 7.44 -19.28
C LYS A 263 -19.56 7.95 -19.09
N LYS A 264 -19.36 8.93 -18.19
CA LYS A 264 -18.03 9.48 -17.86
C LYS A 264 -17.06 8.41 -17.39
N ASN A 265 -17.49 7.51 -16.50
CA ASN A 265 -16.64 6.45 -15.99
C ASN A 265 -16.35 5.36 -17.05
N LEU A 266 -17.27 5.07 -17.96
CA LEU A 266 -17.03 4.14 -19.08
C LEU A 266 -15.94 4.68 -20.02
N VAL A 267 -15.97 5.98 -20.36
CA VAL A 267 -14.93 6.62 -21.16
C VAL A 267 -13.57 6.45 -20.49
N GLN A 268 -13.46 6.82 -19.22
CA GLN A 268 -12.21 6.68 -18.46
C GLN A 268 -11.72 5.23 -18.35
N LEU A 269 -12.63 4.26 -18.20
CA LEU A 269 -12.26 2.85 -18.12
C LEU A 269 -11.74 2.32 -19.47
N VAL A 270 -12.23 2.85 -20.59
CA VAL A 270 -11.69 2.54 -21.92
C VAL A 270 -10.31 3.14 -22.10
N GLU A 271 -10.13 4.42 -21.80
CA GLU A 271 -8.83 5.13 -21.89
C GLU A 271 -7.75 4.46 -21.04
N GLU A 272 -8.12 3.97 -19.86
CA GLU A 272 -7.22 3.28 -18.95
C GLU A 272 -6.99 1.79 -19.31
N GLY A 273 -7.61 1.27 -20.36
CA GLY A 273 -7.43 -0.10 -20.82
C GLY A 273 -8.13 -1.19 -19.99
N PHE A 274 -9.08 -0.83 -19.13
CA PHE A 274 -9.89 -1.81 -18.38
C PHE A 274 -10.93 -2.52 -19.23
N ILE A 275 -11.50 -1.79 -20.19
CA ILE A 275 -12.57 -2.27 -21.05
C ILE A 275 -12.36 -1.78 -22.48
N LYS A 276 -12.95 -2.49 -23.42
CA LYS A 276 -12.97 -2.10 -24.82
C LYS A 276 -14.40 -1.77 -25.24
N LYS A 277 -14.56 -0.70 -26.03
CA LYS A 277 -15.84 -0.39 -26.68
C LYS A 277 -15.90 -1.10 -28.03
N LYS A 278 -16.95 -1.90 -28.26
CA LYS A 278 -17.24 -2.59 -29.54
C LYS A 278 -18.64 -2.17 -29.98
N GLY A 279 -18.72 -1.27 -30.95
CA GLY A 279 -19.99 -0.67 -31.36
C GLY A 279 -20.68 0.04 -30.17
N ARG A 280 -21.88 -0.41 -29.80
CA ARG A 280 -22.64 0.15 -28.66
C ARG A 280 -22.37 -0.57 -27.32
N SER A 281 -21.52 -1.60 -27.32
CA SER A 281 -21.27 -2.44 -26.14
C SER A 281 -19.86 -2.27 -25.58
N PHE A 282 -19.69 -2.59 -24.29
CA PHE A 282 -18.44 -2.58 -23.54
C PHE A 282 -18.10 -3.99 -23.06
N ALA A 283 -16.83 -4.39 -23.18
CA ALA A 283 -16.30 -5.68 -22.75
C ALA A 283 -14.91 -5.52 -22.11
N LEU A 284 -14.45 -6.56 -21.36
CA LEU A 284 -13.09 -6.65 -20.85
C LEU A 284 -12.11 -7.11 -21.92
#